data_0a7b25bbdb0dab83e7566806faf28c67
#
_entry.id   0a7b25bbdb0dab83e7566806faf28c67
#
_cell.length_a   1.000
_cell.length_b   1.000
_cell.length_c   1.000
_cell.angle_alpha   90.00
_cell.angle_beta   90.00
_cell.angle_gamma   90.00
#
_symmetry.space_group_name_H-M   'P 1'
#
loop_
_entity.id
_entity.type
_entity.pdbx_description
1 polymer ?
#
loop_
_entity_poly.entity_id
_entity_poly.type
_entity_poly.pdbx_seq_one_letter_code
_entity_poly.pdbx_strand_id
1 'polypeptide(L)'
;MITSGSNPRIAQLRALHVGKGREAAGLFLIEGPHLLEAAFDAHITPRLTIFDPDALGRSVEGRRLLERILEARGAGAEALEATPPAIEKASDARTPQGVAAAVALADVMPDKLRQGRRGRARPLLLALDALADPGNMGTILRSALAADVDEVLLGPDCVDPFAPKVVRAGAGAHFHLPIRHGLTWAEIGARFTGAPAIEQVLVAEAAGHVAYDQLDLTKRTALIIGNEAHGVSHQAAALATERISIPMWNKVESLNAGIAASVILFEAARQRRASERGPA
;
A
#
# COMPACT_ATOMS: atom_id res chain seq x y z
N MET A 1 32.95 -0.03 0.26
CA MET A 1 32.11 -1.13 0.78
C MET A 1 31.87 -0.95 2.27
N ILE A 2 30.62 -1.07 2.75
CA ILE A 2 30.27 -1.01 4.19
C ILE A 2 30.43 -2.40 4.81
N THR A 3 31.27 -2.49 5.83
CA THR A 3 31.54 -3.76 6.54
C THR A 3 31.03 -3.77 7.97
N SER A 4 30.74 -2.60 8.56
CA SER A 4 30.32 -2.46 9.95
C SER A 4 28.89 -2.02 10.09
N GLY A 5 28.13 -2.66 10.98
CA GLY A 5 26.80 -2.23 11.39
C GLY A 5 26.73 -0.89 12.15
N SER A 6 27.88 -0.36 12.58
CA SER A 6 27.98 0.98 13.19
C SER A 6 28.14 2.11 12.16
N ASN A 7 28.16 1.80 10.87
CA ASN A 7 28.25 2.80 9.82
C ASN A 7 27.04 3.76 9.87
N PRO A 8 27.22 5.09 9.73
CA PRO A 8 26.14 6.06 9.79
C PRO A 8 25.00 5.78 8.79
N ARG A 9 25.28 5.21 7.63
CA ARG A 9 24.26 4.85 6.62
C ARG A 9 23.40 3.67 7.08
N ILE A 10 23.99 2.71 7.79
CA ILE A 10 23.22 1.62 8.43
C ILE A 10 22.32 2.18 9.54
N ALA A 11 22.83 3.09 10.35
CA ALA A 11 22.03 3.75 11.39
C ALA A 11 20.86 4.56 10.80
N GLN A 12 21.09 5.23 9.67
CA GLN A 12 20.05 5.96 8.94
C GLN A 12 18.92 5.02 8.48
N LEU A 13 19.22 3.89 7.85
CA LEU A 13 18.22 2.91 7.40
C LEU A 13 17.48 2.28 8.59
N ARG A 14 18.18 1.95 9.67
CA ARG A 14 17.57 1.44 10.91
C ARG A 14 16.58 2.41 11.54
N ALA A 15 16.87 3.71 11.49
CA ALA A 15 15.94 4.73 12.00
C ALA A 15 14.58 4.67 11.32
N LEU A 16 14.50 4.18 10.07
CA LEU A 16 13.26 4.05 9.31
C LEU A 16 12.37 2.88 9.77
N HIS A 17 12.85 2.00 10.66
CA HIS A 17 12.03 0.94 11.24
C HIS A 17 10.89 1.51 12.11
N VAL A 18 11.06 2.69 12.68
CA VAL A 18 10.06 3.35 13.55
C VAL A 18 9.48 4.59 12.89
N GLY A 19 8.19 4.89 13.16
CA GLY A 19 7.44 6.00 12.55
C GLY A 19 8.13 7.36 12.75
N LYS A 20 8.55 7.68 13.97
CA LYS A 20 9.27 8.93 14.30
C LYS A 20 10.54 9.13 13.41
N GLY A 21 11.25 8.04 13.12
CA GLY A 21 12.43 8.11 12.24
C GLY A 21 12.05 8.38 10.79
N ARG A 22 10.97 7.78 10.30
CA ARG A 22 10.44 8.03 8.96
C ARG A 22 9.95 9.47 8.78
N GLU A 23 9.20 9.96 9.73
CA GLU A 23 8.71 11.36 9.74
C GLU A 23 9.88 12.36 9.77
N ALA A 24 10.84 12.17 10.67
CA ALA A 24 11.99 13.06 10.81
C ALA A 24 12.87 13.07 9.56
N ALA A 25 13.04 11.92 8.89
CA ALA A 25 13.85 11.79 7.67
C ALA A 25 13.06 12.13 6.39
N GLY A 26 11.74 12.10 6.41
CA GLY A 26 10.91 12.16 5.20
C GLY A 26 11.11 10.95 4.27
N LEU A 27 11.52 9.81 4.83
CA LEU A 27 11.90 8.60 4.08
C LEU A 27 11.18 7.37 4.65
N PHE A 28 11.05 6.34 3.81
CA PHE A 28 10.64 5.00 4.26
C PHE A 28 11.57 3.93 3.70
N LEU A 29 11.60 2.77 4.36
CA LEU A 29 12.47 1.66 4.01
C LEU A 29 11.78 0.73 3.01
N ILE A 30 12.51 0.35 1.96
CA ILE A 30 12.19 -0.75 1.07
C ILE A 30 13.28 -1.82 1.15
N GLU A 31 12.89 -3.09 1.10
CA GLU A 31 13.79 -4.22 1.29
C GLU A 31 13.51 -5.30 0.26
N GLY A 32 14.58 -5.83 -0.27
CA GLY A 32 14.56 -6.92 -1.24
C GLY A 32 14.50 -6.45 -2.69
N PRO A 33 14.96 -7.34 -3.62
CA PRO A 33 15.08 -7.02 -5.04
C PRO A 33 13.77 -6.57 -5.67
N HIS A 34 12.66 -7.25 -5.40
CA HIS A 34 11.36 -6.95 -6.01
C HIS A 34 10.84 -5.53 -5.71
N LEU A 35 11.03 -5.05 -4.46
CA LEU A 35 10.59 -3.70 -4.11
C LEU A 35 11.47 -2.63 -4.75
N LEU A 36 12.77 -2.88 -4.85
CA LEU A 36 13.67 -1.96 -5.52
C LEU A 36 13.43 -1.91 -7.03
N GLU A 37 13.18 -3.05 -7.68
CA GLU A 37 12.75 -3.10 -9.09
C GLU A 37 11.45 -2.32 -9.29
N ALA A 38 10.43 -2.56 -8.44
CA ALA A 38 9.15 -1.86 -8.52
C ALA A 38 9.32 -0.33 -8.34
N ALA A 39 10.23 0.12 -7.48
CA ALA A 39 10.55 1.54 -7.35
C ALA A 39 11.15 2.12 -8.63
N PHE A 40 12.13 1.44 -9.22
CA PHE A 40 12.75 1.86 -10.48
C PHE A 40 11.74 1.83 -11.64
N ASP A 41 10.85 0.84 -11.72
CA ASP A 41 9.80 0.76 -12.74
C ASP A 41 8.78 1.91 -12.62
N ALA A 42 8.56 2.39 -11.39
CA ALA A 42 7.79 3.60 -11.11
C ALA A 42 8.59 4.90 -11.31
N HIS A 43 9.80 4.85 -11.88
CA HIS A 43 10.71 5.99 -12.06
C HIS A 43 11.09 6.69 -10.74
N ILE A 44 11.12 5.93 -9.65
CA ILE A 44 11.54 6.41 -8.33
C ILE A 44 12.96 5.93 -8.05
N THR A 45 13.87 6.89 -7.86
CA THR A 45 15.25 6.62 -7.48
C THR A 45 15.40 6.78 -5.97
N PRO A 46 15.77 5.72 -5.22
CA PRO A 46 16.01 5.83 -3.79
C PRO A 46 17.09 6.84 -3.43
N ARG A 47 16.97 7.48 -2.26
CA ARG A 47 17.95 8.44 -1.73
C ARG A 47 19.22 7.76 -1.25
N LEU A 48 19.11 6.53 -0.77
CA LEU A 48 20.20 5.68 -0.33
C LEU A 48 19.87 4.23 -0.66
N THR A 49 20.80 3.52 -1.27
CA THR A 49 20.72 2.07 -1.48
C THR A 49 21.96 1.42 -0.91
N ILE A 50 21.81 0.37 -0.12
CA ILE A 50 22.89 -0.54 0.24
C ILE A 50 22.64 -1.91 -0.41
N PHE A 51 23.66 -2.54 -0.94
CA PHE A 51 23.50 -3.81 -1.67
C PHE A 51 24.72 -4.71 -1.54
N ASP A 52 24.49 -6.01 -1.60
CA ASP A 52 25.50 -7.06 -1.70
C ASP A 52 25.56 -7.54 -3.17
N PRO A 53 26.63 -7.20 -3.91
CA PRO A 53 26.76 -7.58 -5.31
C PRO A 53 26.81 -9.10 -5.51
N ASP A 54 27.39 -9.84 -4.57
CA ASP A 54 27.49 -11.31 -4.65
C ASP A 54 26.12 -11.96 -4.46
N ALA A 55 25.29 -11.46 -3.52
CA ALA A 55 23.95 -11.94 -3.32
C ALA A 55 23.06 -11.69 -4.53
N LEU A 56 23.08 -10.46 -5.09
CA LEU A 56 22.33 -10.10 -6.29
C LEU A 56 22.84 -10.83 -7.54
N GLY A 57 24.14 -11.05 -7.66
CA GLY A 57 24.77 -11.73 -8.80
C GLY A 57 24.34 -13.18 -9.03
N ARG A 58 23.66 -13.81 -8.03
CA ARG A 58 23.27 -15.24 -8.09
C ARG A 58 22.10 -15.53 -9.04
N SER A 59 21.26 -14.56 -9.34
CA SER A 59 20.13 -14.74 -10.27
C SER A 59 20.22 -13.81 -11.48
N VAL A 60 19.46 -14.10 -12.53
CA VAL A 60 19.39 -13.24 -13.72
C VAL A 60 18.74 -11.91 -13.37
N GLU A 61 17.66 -11.95 -12.59
CA GLU A 61 16.92 -10.79 -12.12
C GLU A 61 17.81 -9.91 -11.23
N GLY A 62 18.53 -10.53 -10.29
CA GLY A 62 19.44 -9.80 -9.41
C GLY A 62 20.59 -9.11 -10.16
N ARG A 63 21.13 -9.71 -11.22
CA ARG A 63 22.14 -9.07 -12.08
C ARG A 63 21.58 -7.86 -12.81
N ARG A 64 20.36 -7.94 -13.37
CA ARG A 64 19.68 -6.80 -14.01
C ARG A 64 19.44 -5.68 -13.00
N LEU A 65 19.01 -6.02 -11.79
CA LEU A 65 18.84 -5.03 -10.73
C LEU A 65 20.16 -4.36 -10.37
N LEU A 66 21.25 -5.13 -10.28
CA LEU A 66 22.60 -4.59 -10.03
C LEU A 66 23.03 -3.57 -11.09
N GLU A 67 22.77 -3.86 -12.37
CA GLU A 67 23.01 -2.91 -13.47
C GLU A 67 22.24 -1.60 -13.25
N ARG A 68 20.94 -1.67 -12.93
CA ARG A 68 20.10 -0.49 -12.63
C ARG A 68 20.61 0.31 -11.42
N ILE A 69 21.07 -0.38 -10.36
CA ILE A 69 21.67 0.27 -9.19
C ILE A 69 22.94 1.05 -9.60
N LEU A 70 23.80 0.43 -10.41
CA LEU A 70 25.03 1.05 -10.87
C LEU A 70 24.79 2.22 -11.84
N GLU A 71 23.79 2.12 -12.70
CA GLU A 71 23.34 3.22 -13.56
C GLU A 71 22.82 4.40 -12.71
N ALA A 72 21.95 4.13 -11.73
CA ALA A 72 21.45 5.15 -10.81
C ALA A 72 22.59 5.83 -10.03
N ARG A 73 23.59 5.04 -9.60
CA ARG A 73 24.80 5.55 -8.95
C ARG A 73 25.60 6.45 -9.88
N GLY A 74 25.76 6.07 -11.15
CA GLY A 74 26.40 6.89 -12.19
C GLY A 74 25.68 8.21 -12.44
N ALA A 75 24.36 8.24 -12.26
CA ALA A 75 23.51 9.42 -12.32
C ALA A 75 23.46 10.24 -11.02
N GLY A 76 24.24 9.89 -9.99
CA GLY A 76 24.38 10.64 -8.75
C GLY A 76 23.56 10.13 -7.56
N ALA A 77 22.88 8.99 -7.67
CA ALA A 77 22.22 8.36 -6.52
C ALA A 77 23.26 7.76 -5.55
N GLU A 78 22.98 7.82 -4.25
CA GLU A 78 23.85 7.21 -3.25
C GLU A 78 23.60 5.70 -3.18
N ALA A 79 24.47 4.90 -3.82
CA ALA A 79 24.42 3.44 -3.79
C ALA A 79 25.76 2.88 -3.31
N LEU A 80 25.74 2.11 -2.22
CA LEU A 80 26.91 1.65 -1.50
C LEU A 80 26.91 0.14 -1.38
N GLU A 81 28.01 -0.49 -1.76
CA GLU A 81 28.21 -1.91 -1.50
C GLU A 81 28.31 -2.18 0.01
N ALA A 82 27.68 -3.24 0.46
CA ALA A 82 27.63 -3.62 1.87
C ALA A 82 27.73 -5.15 2.03
N THR A 83 28.40 -5.57 3.09
CA THR A 83 28.47 -7.01 3.43
C THR A 83 27.13 -7.51 3.96
N PRO A 84 26.83 -8.84 3.86
CA PRO A 84 25.60 -9.42 4.40
C PRO A 84 25.32 -9.04 5.86
N PRO A 85 26.29 -9.07 6.81
CA PRO A 85 26.05 -8.65 8.19
C PRO A 85 25.67 -7.17 8.32
N ALA A 86 26.17 -6.29 7.43
CA ALA A 86 25.81 -4.88 7.45
C ALA A 86 24.38 -4.67 6.95
N ILE A 87 23.96 -5.38 5.90
CA ILE A 87 22.59 -5.36 5.38
C ILE A 87 21.61 -5.91 6.42
N GLU A 88 21.95 -7.02 7.09
CA GLU A 88 21.14 -7.57 8.16
C GLU A 88 20.87 -6.55 9.29
N LYS A 89 21.87 -5.74 9.64
CA LYS A 89 21.71 -4.67 10.64
C LYS A 89 20.84 -3.52 10.19
N ALA A 90 20.76 -3.26 8.88
CA ALA A 90 19.90 -2.21 8.30
C ALA A 90 18.46 -2.68 8.08
N SER A 91 18.24 -4.00 7.98
CA SER A 91 17.00 -4.64 7.60
C SER A 91 16.07 -4.86 8.80
N ASP A 92 14.75 -4.76 8.55
CA ASP A 92 13.68 -5.23 9.45
C ASP A 92 13.22 -6.65 9.08
N ALA A 93 13.58 -7.12 7.89
CA ALA A 93 13.25 -8.47 7.43
C ALA A 93 14.05 -9.53 8.19
N ARG A 94 13.41 -10.65 8.52
CA ARG A 94 14.03 -11.79 9.19
C ARG A 94 15.13 -12.47 8.34
N THR A 95 14.97 -12.40 7.01
CA THR A 95 15.91 -12.97 6.03
C THR A 95 16.12 -11.92 4.94
N PRO A 96 17.09 -11.02 5.10
CA PRO A 96 17.41 -10.01 4.10
C PRO A 96 17.85 -10.63 2.76
N GLN A 97 17.46 -10.02 1.66
CA GLN A 97 17.72 -10.51 0.30
C GLN A 97 18.82 -9.70 -0.42
N GLY A 98 19.82 -9.25 0.33
CA GLY A 98 21.01 -8.61 -0.23
C GLY A 98 20.83 -7.16 -0.67
N VAL A 99 19.67 -6.51 -0.42
CA VAL A 99 19.47 -5.10 -0.74
C VAL A 99 18.45 -4.45 0.20
N ALA A 100 18.74 -3.21 0.60
CA ALA A 100 17.82 -2.33 1.31
C ALA A 100 18.00 -0.89 0.84
N ALA A 101 16.92 -0.11 0.76
CA ALA A 101 16.99 1.25 0.28
C ALA A 101 16.00 2.18 1.00
N ALA A 102 16.30 3.47 1.00
CA ALA A 102 15.45 4.53 1.53
C ALA A 102 14.83 5.34 0.38
N VAL A 103 13.51 5.37 0.33
CA VAL A 103 12.71 6.13 -0.64
C VAL A 103 12.09 7.35 0.03
N ALA A 104 12.04 8.48 -0.67
CA ALA A 104 11.43 9.67 -0.13
C ALA A 104 9.90 9.57 -0.13
N LEU A 105 9.26 9.91 0.99
CA LEU A 105 7.80 10.01 1.10
C LEU A 105 7.24 11.00 0.08
N ALA A 106 7.98 12.07 -0.23
CA ALA A 106 7.62 13.05 -1.25
C ALA A 106 7.47 12.45 -2.67
N ASP A 107 8.12 11.31 -2.96
CA ASP A 107 8.03 10.67 -4.28
C ASP A 107 6.75 9.83 -4.45
N VAL A 108 6.10 9.47 -3.34
CA VAL A 108 4.85 8.68 -3.30
C VAL A 108 3.68 9.49 -2.74
N MET A 109 3.77 10.81 -2.72
CA MET A 109 2.66 11.68 -2.29
C MET A 109 1.40 11.44 -3.14
N PRO A 110 0.20 11.36 -2.51
CA PRO A 110 -1.05 11.06 -3.21
C PRO A 110 -1.32 11.96 -4.40
N ASP A 111 -1.06 13.26 -4.27
CA ASP A 111 -1.32 14.23 -5.36
C ASP A 111 -0.39 14.02 -6.56
N LYS A 112 0.84 13.56 -6.34
CA LYS A 112 1.78 13.19 -7.40
C LYS A 112 1.32 11.94 -8.13
N LEU A 113 0.94 10.89 -7.40
CA LEU A 113 0.47 9.62 -7.98
C LEU A 113 -0.88 9.74 -8.69
N ARG A 114 -1.72 10.70 -8.28
CA ARG A 114 -3.03 10.95 -8.92
C ARG A 114 -2.97 11.68 -10.25
N GLN A 115 -1.85 12.27 -10.64
CA GLN A 115 -1.77 13.06 -11.88
C GLN A 115 -2.18 12.25 -13.12
N GLY A 116 -1.83 10.95 -13.16
CA GLY A 116 -2.25 10.03 -14.23
C GLY A 116 -3.68 9.47 -14.11
N ARG A 117 -4.37 9.72 -12.97
CA ARG A 117 -5.70 9.15 -12.64
C ARG A 117 -6.79 10.23 -12.55
N ARG A 118 -6.46 11.50 -12.79
CA ARG A 118 -7.42 12.62 -12.73
C ARG A 118 -8.50 12.46 -13.80
N GLY A 119 -9.75 12.76 -13.41
CA GLY A 119 -10.89 12.82 -14.34
C GLY A 119 -11.59 11.49 -14.58
N ARG A 120 -11.36 10.45 -13.78
CA ARG A 120 -12.20 9.25 -13.86
C ARG A 120 -13.65 9.60 -13.52
N ALA A 121 -14.54 9.24 -14.45
CA ALA A 121 -15.98 9.52 -14.30
C ALA A 121 -16.60 8.74 -13.13
N ARG A 122 -16.01 7.59 -12.77
CA ARG A 122 -16.55 6.67 -11.77
C ARG A 122 -15.43 6.22 -10.79
N PRO A 123 -15.00 7.09 -9.85
CA PRO A 123 -13.96 6.72 -8.89
C PRO A 123 -14.40 5.57 -7.97
N LEU A 124 -13.41 4.75 -7.57
CA LEU A 124 -13.50 3.76 -6.52
C LEU A 124 -12.55 4.16 -5.39
N LEU A 125 -13.10 4.56 -4.27
CA LEU A 125 -12.32 4.91 -3.08
C LEU A 125 -12.37 3.77 -2.06
N LEU A 126 -11.30 3.59 -1.32
CA LEU A 126 -11.24 2.66 -0.20
C LEU A 126 -10.89 3.42 1.07
N ALA A 127 -11.71 3.31 2.10
CA ALA A 127 -11.41 3.84 3.43
C ALA A 127 -11.18 2.70 4.41
N LEU A 128 -10.18 2.83 5.27
CA LEU A 128 -9.84 1.84 6.29
C LEU A 128 -10.01 2.46 7.68
N ASP A 129 -10.69 1.74 8.56
CA ASP A 129 -11.04 2.16 9.90
C ASP A 129 -10.32 1.33 10.96
N ALA A 130 -9.39 1.93 11.67
CA ALA A 130 -8.66 1.34 12.79
C ALA A 130 -7.99 -0.02 12.45
N LEU A 131 -7.53 -0.20 11.20
CA LEU A 131 -6.88 -1.43 10.76
C LEU A 131 -5.49 -1.54 11.39
N ALA A 132 -5.33 -2.44 12.35
CA ALA A 132 -4.13 -2.53 13.17
C ALA A 132 -3.07 -3.52 12.66
N ASP A 133 -3.46 -4.58 11.93
CA ASP A 133 -2.50 -5.60 11.45
C ASP A 133 -1.75 -5.14 10.20
N PRO A 134 -0.40 -5.08 10.25
CA PRO A 134 0.41 -4.67 9.09
C PRO A 134 0.30 -5.60 7.88
N GLY A 135 0.04 -6.90 8.10
CA GLY A 135 -0.12 -7.89 7.03
C GLY A 135 -1.43 -7.66 6.27
N ASN A 136 -2.52 -7.40 7.01
CA ASN A 136 -3.82 -7.06 6.41
C ASN A 136 -3.74 -5.74 5.65
N MET A 137 -3.12 -4.71 6.24
CA MET A 137 -2.88 -3.43 5.55
C MET A 137 -2.17 -3.63 4.23
N GLY A 138 -1.03 -4.32 4.21
CA GLY A 138 -0.27 -4.57 2.98
C GLY A 138 -1.06 -5.39 1.96
N THR A 139 -1.79 -6.42 2.39
CA THR A 139 -2.66 -7.23 1.53
C THR A 139 -3.74 -6.38 0.88
N ILE A 140 -4.39 -5.51 1.67
CA ILE A 140 -5.43 -4.60 1.17
C ILE A 140 -4.85 -3.62 0.16
N LEU A 141 -3.72 -2.99 0.45
CA LEU A 141 -3.07 -2.05 -0.48
C LEU A 141 -2.71 -2.72 -1.81
N ARG A 142 -2.18 -3.94 -1.76
CA ARG A 142 -1.87 -4.72 -2.97
C ARG A 142 -3.13 -5.05 -3.77
N SER A 143 -4.20 -5.49 -3.10
CA SER A 143 -5.48 -5.81 -3.75
C SER A 143 -6.15 -4.55 -4.30
N ALA A 144 -6.08 -3.43 -3.58
CA ALA A 144 -6.61 -2.15 -4.01
C ALA A 144 -5.93 -1.65 -5.30
N LEU A 145 -4.60 -1.76 -5.38
CA LEU A 145 -3.87 -1.44 -6.61
C LEU A 145 -4.31 -2.35 -7.76
N ALA A 146 -4.38 -3.67 -7.53
CA ALA A 146 -4.74 -4.66 -8.55
C ALA A 146 -6.21 -4.55 -9.01
N ALA A 147 -7.10 -4.07 -8.14
CA ALA A 147 -8.51 -3.81 -8.44
C ALA A 147 -8.78 -2.39 -8.98
N ASP A 148 -7.71 -1.62 -9.24
CA ASP A 148 -7.77 -0.28 -9.81
C ASP A 148 -8.50 0.75 -8.92
N VAL A 149 -8.31 0.66 -7.61
CA VAL A 149 -8.77 1.67 -6.64
C VAL A 149 -8.06 2.99 -6.90
N ASP A 150 -8.80 4.09 -6.93
CA ASP A 150 -8.26 5.42 -7.24
C ASP A 150 -7.50 6.05 -6.07
N GLU A 151 -7.92 5.80 -4.84
CA GLU A 151 -7.30 6.34 -3.63
C GLU A 151 -7.67 5.51 -2.40
N VAL A 152 -6.71 5.34 -1.48
CA VAL A 152 -6.92 4.73 -0.17
C VAL A 152 -6.83 5.82 0.90
N LEU A 153 -7.82 5.84 1.80
CA LEU A 153 -7.98 6.81 2.88
C LEU A 153 -7.88 6.07 4.21
N LEU A 154 -6.88 6.38 5.01
CA LEU A 154 -6.69 5.76 6.32
C LEU A 154 -7.22 6.66 7.42
N GLY A 155 -8.27 6.19 8.08
CA GLY A 155 -8.85 6.82 9.26
C GLY A 155 -7.96 6.70 10.50
N PRO A 156 -8.45 7.17 11.66
CA PRO A 156 -7.72 7.08 12.92
C PRO A 156 -7.36 5.62 13.26
N ASP A 157 -6.33 5.46 14.07
CA ASP A 157 -5.87 4.19 14.65
C ASP A 157 -5.46 3.11 13.64
N CYS A 158 -5.30 3.46 12.36
CA CYS A 158 -4.68 2.58 11.38
C CYS A 158 -3.18 2.46 11.62
N VAL A 159 -2.64 1.26 11.37
CA VAL A 159 -1.18 1.05 11.32
C VAL A 159 -0.56 1.96 10.26
N ASP A 160 0.66 2.45 10.52
CA ASP A 160 1.39 3.28 9.58
C ASP A 160 1.59 2.54 8.24
N PRO A 161 1.07 3.08 7.12
CA PRO A 161 1.17 2.43 5.82
C PRO A 161 2.61 2.28 5.33
N PHE A 162 3.54 3.10 5.83
CA PHE A 162 4.96 3.05 5.48
C PHE A 162 5.81 2.24 6.47
N ALA A 163 5.20 1.55 7.43
CA ALA A 163 5.92 0.60 8.28
C ALA A 163 6.55 -0.52 7.42
N PRO A 164 7.80 -0.96 7.70
CA PRO A 164 8.51 -1.91 6.84
C PRO A 164 7.73 -3.19 6.54
N LYS A 165 6.99 -3.73 7.53
CA LYS A 165 6.15 -4.92 7.34
C LYS A 165 4.99 -4.66 6.38
N VAL A 166 4.37 -3.46 6.41
CA VAL A 166 3.30 -3.07 5.47
C VAL A 166 3.85 -2.91 4.07
N VAL A 167 4.99 -2.22 3.92
CA VAL A 167 5.65 -1.99 2.63
C VAL A 167 6.01 -3.31 1.96
N ARG A 168 6.58 -4.27 2.70
CA ARG A 168 6.87 -5.60 2.17
C ARG A 168 5.62 -6.34 1.72
N ALA A 169 4.58 -6.35 2.56
CA ALA A 169 3.32 -7.04 2.24
C ALA A 169 2.57 -6.36 1.07
N GLY A 170 2.70 -5.05 0.92
CA GLY A 170 2.12 -4.27 -0.17
C GLY A 170 2.78 -4.47 -1.53
N ALA A 171 3.96 -5.13 -1.59
CA ALA A 171 4.62 -5.59 -2.81
C ALA A 171 4.67 -4.54 -3.94
N GLY A 172 5.03 -3.29 -3.61
CA GLY A 172 5.17 -2.18 -4.56
C GLY A 172 3.91 -1.32 -4.75
N ALA A 173 2.79 -1.63 -4.09
CA ALA A 173 1.57 -0.83 -4.17
C ALA A 173 1.81 0.66 -3.84
N HIS A 174 2.72 0.94 -2.92
CA HIS A 174 3.09 2.29 -2.49
C HIS A 174 3.61 3.21 -3.60
N PHE A 175 4.12 2.65 -4.69
CA PHE A 175 4.67 3.43 -5.81
C PHE A 175 3.62 3.87 -6.81
N HIS A 176 2.41 3.31 -6.74
CA HIS A 176 1.37 3.53 -7.74
C HIS A 176 0.01 3.92 -7.15
N LEU A 177 -0.27 3.54 -5.90
CA LEU A 177 -1.55 3.75 -5.25
C LEU A 177 -1.50 5.01 -4.38
N PRO A 178 -2.35 6.03 -4.62
CA PRO A 178 -2.49 7.17 -3.74
C PRO A 178 -2.99 6.75 -2.36
N ILE A 179 -2.18 6.96 -1.32
CA ILE A 179 -2.50 6.60 0.07
C ILE A 179 -2.48 7.86 0.92
N ARG A 180 -3.62 8.25 1.48
CA ARG A 180 -3.71 9.32 2.50
C ARG A 180 -3.90 8.71 3.86
N HIS A 181 -3.10 9.12 4.81
CA HIS A 181 -3.13 8.61 6.17
C HIS A 181 -3.23 9.75 7.20
N GLY A 182 -3.57 9.38 8.45
CA GLY A 182 -3.74 10.36 9.52
C GLY A 182 -4.98 11.23 9.35
N LEU A 183 -6.00 10.75 8.64
CA LEU A 183 -7.23 11.48 8.38
C LEU A 183 -8.24 11.28 9.51
N THR A 184 -9.00 12.30 9.82
CA THR A 184 -10.23 12.21 10.60
C THR A 184 -11.38 11.71 9.73
N TRP A 185 -12.43 11.16 10.34
CA TRP A 185 -13.64 10.77 9.61
C TRP A 185 -14.38 11.96 8.98
N ALA A 186 -14.25 13.16 9.53
CA ALA A 186 -14.76 14.38 8.92
C ALA A 186 -14.06 14.72 7.59
N GLU A 187 -12.73 14.58 7.53
CA GLU A 187 -11.95 14.77 6.31
C GLU A 187 -12.24 13.68 5.26
N ILE A 188 -12.42 12.42 5.68
CA ILE A 188 -12.83 11.34 4.79
C ILE A 188 -14.22 11.61 4.23
N GLY A 189 -15.19 12.03 5.06
CA GLY A 189 -16.54 12.41 4.62
C GLY A 189 -16.53 13.58 3.63
N ALA A 190 -15.72 14.60 3.89
CA ALA A 190 -15.53 15.71 2.94
C ALA A 190 -14.95 15.23 1.59
N ARG A 191 -14.11 14.17 1.62
CA ARG A 191 -13.60 13.55 0.40
C ARG A 191 -14.68 12.82 -0.40
N PHE A 192 -15.66 12.21 0.27
CA PHE A 192 -16.79 11.54 -0.38
C PHE A 192 -17.78 12.54 -1.01
N THR A 193 -17.94 13.69 -0.41
CA THR A 193 -18.86 14.74 -0.91
C THR A 193 -18.22 15.71 -1.91
N GLY A 194 -16.88 15.64 -2.08
CA GLY A 194 -16.13 16.44 -3.05
C GLY A 194 -16.47 16.07 -4.50
N ALA A 195 -16.06 16.92 -5.46
CA ALA A 195 -16.33 16.69 -6.87
C ALA A 195 -15.28 15.76 -7.53
N PRO A 196 -15.69 14.67 -8.23
CA PRO A 196 -17.07 14.17 -8.34
C PRO A 196 -17.52 13.46 -7.05
N ALA A 197 -18.70 13.79 -6.54
CA ALA A 197 -19.23 13.21 -5.33
C ALA A 197 -19.46 11.70 -5.47
N ILE A 198 -19.19 10.95 -4.38
CA ILE A 198 -19.48 9.52 -4.29
C ILE A 198 -21.00 9.31 -4.26
N GLU A 199 -21.50 8.34 -5.02
CA GLU A 199 -22.93 8.02 -5.11
C GLU A 199 -23.36 7.02 -4.05
N GLN A 200 -22.44 6.14 -3.67
CA GLN A 200 -22.67 5.11 -2.64
C GLN A 200 -21.45 4.91 -1.76
N VAL A 201 -21.67 4.88 -0.45
CA VAL A 201 -20.69 4.58 0.56
C VAL A 201 -21.07 3.24 1.20
N LEU A 202 -20.26 2.23 0.98
CA LEU A 202 -20.54 0.84 1.38
C LEU A 202 -19.68 0.48 2.60
N VAL A 203 -20.30 0.02 3.67
CA VAL A 203 -19.59 -0.55 4.82
C VAL A 203 -19.67 -2.06 4.76
N ALA A 204 -18.52 -2.73 4.78
CA ALA A 204 -18.46 -4.20 4.82
C ALA A 204 -18.56 -4.69 6.26
N GLU A 205 -19.64 -5.42 6.55
CA GLU A 205 -19.95 -6.02 7.86
C GLU A 205 -20.52 -7.42 7.69
N ALA A 206 -20.24 -8.32 8.65
CA ALA A 206 -20.80 -9.68 8.61
C ALA A 206 -22.34 -9.70 8.66
N ALA A 207 -22.95 -8.73 9.36
CA ALA A 207 -24.39 -8.55 9.49
C ALA A 207 -24.99 -7.58 8.45
N GLY A 208 -24.29 -7.27 7.38
CA GLY A 208 -24.79 -6.42 6.30
C GLY A 208 -26.05 -7.00 5.65
N HIS A 209 -26.99 -6.11 5.29
CA HIS A 209 -28.31 -6.51 4.80
C HIS A 209 -28.33 -6.88 3.32
N VAL A 210 -27.34 -6.39 2.55
CA VAL A 210 -27.25 -6.60 1.11
C VAL A 210 -25.99 -7.39 0.80
N ALA A 211 -26.09 -8.44 -0.01
CA ALA A 211 -24.91 -9.15 -0.49
C ALA A 211 -24.11 -8.26 -1.44
N TYR A 212 -22.78 -8.24 -1.28
CA TYR A 212 -21.86 -7.35 -2.01
C TYR A 212 -21.99 -7.46 -3.54
N ASP A 213 -22.34 -8.64 -4.04
CA ASP A 213 -22.47 -8.97 -5.46
C ASP A 213 -23.85 -8.61 -6.06
N GLN A 214 -24.80 -8.16 -5.23
CA GLN A 214 -26.11 -7.69 -5.66
C GLN A 214 -26.14 -6.19 -5.97
N LEU A 215 -25.05 -5.46 -5.68
CA LEU A 215 -24.96 -4.03 -5.91
C LEU A 215 -24.31 -3.69 -7.25
N ASP A 216 -24.69 -2.56 -7.82
CA ASP A 216 -23.99 -1.96 -8.95
C ASP A 216 -22.72 -1.23 -8.49
N LEU A 217 -21.58 -1.93 -8.52
CA LEU A 217 -20.28 -1.40 -8.16
C LEU A 217 -19.60 -0.61 -9.29
N THR A 218 -20.29 -0.39 -10.41
CA THR A 218 -19.81 0.50 -11.50
C THR A 218 -20.02 1.97 -11.19
N LYS A 219 -20.86 2.31 -10.21
CA LYS A 219 -21.10 3.67 -9.72
C LYS A 219 -19.87 4.28 -9.06
N ARG A 220 -19.90 5.58 -8.78
CA ARG A 220 -18.91 6.24 -7.93
C ARG A 220 -19.06 5.73 -6.50
N THR A 221 -18.10 4.88 -6.08
CA THR A 221 -18.24 4.06 -4.87
C THR A 221 -17.10 4.35 -3.90
N ALA A 222 -17.42 4.47 -2.62
CA ALA A 222 -16.47 4.34 -1.53
C ALA A 222 -16.77 3.04 -0.74
N LEU A 223 -15.75 2.23 -0.50
CA LEU A 223 -15.82 1.04 0.35
C LEU A 223 -15.13 1.35 1.68
N ILE A 224 -15.78 1.07 2.79
CA ILE A 224 -15.21 1.18 4.14
C ILE A 224 -15.00 -0.23 4.69
N ILE A 225 -13.77 -0.52 5.10
CA ILE A 225 -13.37 -1.77 5.78
C ILE A 225 -12.95 -1.42 7.20
N GLY A 226 -13.54 -2.09 8.18
CA GLY A 226 -13.27 -1.87 9.59
C GLY A 226 -12.20 -2.79 10.18
N ASN A 227 -12.00 -2.60 11.48
CA ASN A 227 -11.14 -3.42 12.32
C ASN A 227 -11.67 -4.86 12.43
N GLU A 228 -10.75 -5.82 12.50
CA GLU A 228 -11.06 -7.26 12.55
C GLU A 228 -11.86 -7.68 13.81
N ALA A 229 -11.60 -7.01 14.93
CA ALA A 229 -12.20 -7.36 16.21
C ALA A 229 -13.48 -6.57 16.52
N HIS A 230 -13.54 -5.30 16.09
CA HIS A 230 -14.57 -4.35 16.50
C HIS A 230 -15.43 -3.86 15.33
N GLY A 231 -15.13 -4.27 14.09
CA GLY A 231 -15.82 -3.77 12.90
C GLY A 231 -15.49 -2.30 12.62
N VAL A 232 -16.47 -1.55 12.14
CA VAL A 232 -16.33 -0.12 11.86
C VAL A 232 -16.75 0.74 13.05
N SER A 233 -16.09 1.87 13.23
CA SER A 233 -16.45 2.87 14.24
C SER A 233 -17.81 3.52 13.92
N HIS A 234 -18.43 4.10 14.93
CA HIS A 234 -19.69 4.82 14.77
C HIS A 234 -19.56 5.99 13.77
N GLN A 235 -18.42 6.65 13.75
CA GLN A 235 -18.15 7.75 12.84
C GLN A 235 -18.04 7.27 11.38
N ALA A 236 -17.36 6.14 11.14
CA ALA A 236 -17.29 5.50 9.83
C ALA A 236 -18.67 5.02 9.36
N ALA A 237 -19.40 4.35 10.24
CA ALA A 237 -20.74 3.83 9.96
C ALA A 237 -21.76 4.92 9.64
N ALA A 238 -21.61 6.12 10.22
CA ALA A 238 -22.48 7.26 9.95
C ALA A 238 -22.36 7.82 8.52
N LEU A 239 -21.28 7.52 7.80
CA LEU A 239 -21.09 7.89 6.40
C LEU A 239 -21.72 6.90 5.41
N ALA A 240 -22.08 5.70 5.89
CA ALA A 240 -22.60 4.62 5.04
C ALA A 240 -23.95 4.96 4.43
N THR A 241 -24.09 4.71 3.14
CA THR A 241 -25.41 4.64 2.47
C THR A 241 -25.98 3.24 2.50
N GLU A 242 -25.11 2.21 2.60
CA GLU A 242 -25.52 0.80 2.63
C GLU A 242 -24.52 -0.04 3.43
N ARG A 243 -25.01 -1.10 4.07
CA ARG A 243 -24.21 -2.10 4.79
C ARG A 243 -24.24 -3.41 4.03
N ILE A 244 -23.08 -3.84 3.58
CA ILE A 244 -22.93 -5.00 2.71
C ILE A 244 -22.26 -6.16 3.44
N SER A 245 -22.63 -7.36 3.05
CA SER A 245 -22.03 -8.59 3.56
C SER A 245 -21.48 -9.46 2.44
N ILE A 246 -20.53 -10.31 2.79
CA ILE A 246 -20.12 -11.44 1.97
C ILE A 246 -20.91 -12.64 2.46
N PRO A 247 -21.78 -13.29 1.63
CA PRO A 247 -22.52 -14.46 2.04
C PRO A 247 -21.59 -15.58 2.50
N MET A 248 -21.82 -16.11 3.69
CA MET A 248 -20.98 -17.11 4.34
C MET A 248 -21.71 -18.44 4.47
N TRP A 249 -20.98 -19.54 4.29
CA TRP A 249 -21.47 -20.91 4.47
C TRP A 249 -20.89 -21.54 5.74
N ASN A 250 -21.53 -22.61 6.23
CA ASN A 250 -20.98 -23.45 7.30
C ASN A 250 -20.70 -22.74 8.63
N LYS A 251 -21.50 -21.75 9.02
CA LYS A 251 -21.37 -21.00 10.30
C LYS A 251 -20.03 -20.29 10.51
N VAL A 252 -19.34 -19.94 9.42
CA VAL A 252 -18.18 -19.05 9.51
C VAL A 252 -18.69 -17.65 9.82
N GLU A 253 -18.19 -17.05 10.92
CA GLU A 253 -18.71 -15.77 11.41
C GLU A 253 -18.17 -14.57 10.62
N SER A 254 -16.91 -14.62 10.19
CA SER A 254 -16.27 -13.53 9.46
C SER A 254 -15.07 -14.02 8.64
N LEU A 255 -14.64 -13.20 7.69
CA LEU A 255 -13.37 -13.35 6.98
C LEU A 255 -12.32 -12.41 7.56
N ASN A 256 -11.06 -12.76 7.37
CA ASN A 256 -9.95 -11.83 7.57
C ASN A 256 -10.20 -10.54 6.76
N ALA A 257 -9.91 -9.36 7.33
CA ALA A 257 -10.21 -8.06 6.71
C ALA A 257 -9.54 -7.89 5.34
N GLY A 258 -8.30 -8.37 5.18
CA GLY A 258 -7.60 -8.34 3.89
C GLY A 258 -8.28 -9.19 2.82
N ILE A 259 -8.81 -10.35 3.21
CA ILE A 259 -9.55 -11.24 2.31
C ILE A 259 -10.91 -10.62 1.96
N ALA A 260 -11.67 -10.13 2.95
CA ALA A 260 -12.97 -9.49 2.73
C ALA A 260 -12.84 -8.29 1.77
N ALA A 261 -11.89 -7.40 2.04
CA ALA A 261 -11.60 -6.29 1.14
C ALA A 261 -11.27 -6.75 -0.28
N SER A 262 -10.42 -7.78 -0.41
CA SER A 262 -10.02 -8.31 -1.72
C SER A 262 -11.22 -8.85 -2.51
N VAL A 263 -12.08 -9.64 -1.89
CA VAL A 263 -13.30 -10.20 -2.54
C VAL A 263 -14.17 -9.09 -3.10
N ILE A 264 -14.49 -8.06 -2.29
CA ILE A 264 -15.36 -6.97 -2.70
C ILE A 264 -14.71 -6.10 -3.79
N LEU A 265 -13.43 -5.79 -3.64
CA LEU A 265 -12.67 -4.98 -4.61
C LEU A 265 -12.55 -5.68 -5.98
N PHE A 266 -12.32 -6.99 -6.01
CA PHE A 266 -12.24 -7.73 -7.26
C PHE A 266 -13.60 -7.92 -7.92
N GLU A 267 -14.71 -7.97 -7.17
CA GLU A 267 -16.04 -7.90 -7.74
C GLU A 267 -16.31 -6.53 -8.38
N ALA A 268 -15.96 -5.44 -7.69
CA ALA A 268 -16.03 -4.10 -8.29
C ALA A 268 -15.22 -4.00 -9.58
N ALA A 269 -13.99 -4.52 -9.58
CA ALA A 269 -13.14 -4.57 -10.77
C ALA A 269 -13.74 -5.42 -11.89
N ARG A 270 -14.38 -6.55 -11.56
CA ARG A 270 -15.08 -7.41 -12.54
C ARG A 270 -16.23 -6.67 -13.22
N GLN A 271 -17.10 -6.04 -12.44
CA GLN A 271 -18.25 -5.28 -12.95
C GLN A 271 -17.81 -4.11 -13.84
N ARG A 272 -16.80 -3.34 -13.39
CA ARG A 272 -16.26 -2.19 -14.13
C ARG A 272 -15.67 -2.61 -15.47
N ARG A 273 -14.85 -3.67 -15.52
CA ARG A 273 -14.32 -4.22 -16.77
C ARG A 273 -15.40 -4.72 -17.71
N ALA A 274 -16.47 -5.32 -17.17
CA ALA A 274 -17.61 -5.75 -17.99
C ALA A 274 -18.34 -4.56 -18.61
N SER A 275 -18.53 -3.47 -17.85
CA SER A 275 -19.19 -2.25 -18.34
C SER A 275 -18.39 -1.52 -19.43
N GLU A 276 -17.06 -1.60 -19.41
CA GLU A 276 -16.18 -0.99 -20.42
C GLU A 276 -16.17 -1.73 -21.75
N ARG A 277 -16.45 -3.06 -21.73
CA ARG A 277 -16.46 -3.90 -22.94
C ARG A 277 -17.76 -3.77 -23.76
N GLY A 278 -18.79 -3.10 -23.24
CA GLY A 278 -20.12 -3.05 -23.85
C GLY A 278 -20.87 -4.38 -23.77
N PRO A 279 -22.14 -4.41 -24.12
CA PRO A 279 -22.88 -5.66 -24.30
C PRO A 279 -22.26 -6.45 -25.45
N ALA A 280 -22.01 -7.76 -25.21
CA ALA A 280 -21.53 -8.69 -26.24
C ALA A 280 -22.58 -8.93 -27.33
#